data_b1bf8b0177e57dec59404e26f5f75316
#
_entry.id   b1bf8b0177e57dec59404e26f5f75316
#
_cell.length_a   1.000
_cell.length_b   1.000
_cell.length_c   1.000
_cell.angle_alpha   90.00
_cell.angle_beta   90.00
_cell.angle_gamma   90.00
#
_symmetry.space_group_name_H-M   'P 1'
#
loop_
_entity.id
_entity.type
_entity.pdbx_description
1 polymer ?
#
loop_
_entity_poly.entity_id
_entity_poly.type
_entity_poly.pdbx_seq_one_letter_code
_entity_poly.pdbx_strand_id
1 'polypeptide(L)'
;SSISAALEREYSGRDLKVRKEFSASSQYTKHRVSYESGGLTISGIMVKPRGKGPFPVVVLAHGYINPDTYWSGQGFRREQDWLGRNGYVALHVDYRNHARSDKDPKNDVSLRLGYAEDVIGAALAVEDSEFRYLDRNKIALLGRSMGGGVAFQALVMQPGVFDAAITYASTSTLAADNFNKWTRNMYPVGKQVLTAYGSPRKNPKVWQDMSSRYFFSRVTEPVLIIHGTKDQSCDISWARATHKELQ
;
A
#
# COMPACT_ATOMS: atom_id res chain seq x y z
N SER A 1 -14.32 -10.35 4.99
CA SER A 1 -13.35 -9.28 5.28
C SER A 1 -13.93 -7.95 4.85
N SER A 2 -13.97 -6.99 5.75
CA SER A 2 -14.45 -5.62 5.50
C SER A 2 -13.55 -4.64 6.24
N ILE A 3 -13.67 -3.34 5.96
CA ILE A 3 -12.93 -2.32 6.70
C ILE A 3 -13.38 -2.31 8.15
N SER A 4 -14.69 -2.33 8.46
CA SER A 4 -15.16 -2.40 9.86
C SER A 4 -14.53 -3.57 10.62
N ALA A 5 -14.47 -4.76 10.03
CA ALA A 5 -13.81 -5.89 10.66
C ALA A 5 -12.28 -5.72 10.78
N ALA A 6 -11.68 -4.92 9.90
CA ALA A 6 -10.26 -4.59 9.96
C ALA A 6 -9.95 -3.57 11.07
N LEU A 7 -10.89 -2.67 11.39
CA LEU A 7 -10.74 -1.68 12.47
C LEU A 7 -10.67 -2.31 13.87
N GLU A 8 -11.20 -3.52 14.04
CA GLU A 8 -11.20 -4.26 15.30
C GLU A 8 -9.91 -5.07 15.50
N ARG A 9 -8.97 -5.00 14.57
CA ARG A 9 -7.72 -5.76 14.61
C ARG A 9 -6.58 -4.93 15.19
N GLU A 10 -5.71 -5.60 15.92
CA GLU A 10 -4.39 -5.08 16.22
C GLU A 10 -3.44 -5.41 15.05
N TYR A 11 -2.76 -4.38 14.56
CA TYR A 11 -1.74 -4.54 13.52
C TYR A 11 -0.38 -4.65 14.15
N SER A 12 0.45 -5.52 13.59
CA SER A 12 1.83 -5.68 14.00
C SER A 12 2.74 -5.72 12.78
N GLY A 13 3.89 -5.10 12.89
CA GLY A 13 4.99 -5.23 11.97
C GLY A 13 6.27 -5.36 12.78
N ARG A 14 7.09 -6.37 12.49
CA ARG A 14 8.31 -6.64 13.25
C ARG A 14 9.32 -7.40 12.42
N ASP A 15 10.48 -7.68 13.01
CA ASP A 15 11.53 -8.49 12.38
C ASP A 15 11.98 -7.96 11.01
N LEU A 16 12.13 -6.64 10.87
CA LEU A 16 12.67 -6.06 9.65
C LEU A 16 14.09 -6.58 9.41
N LYS A 17 14.25 -7.44 8.42
CA LYS A 17 15.53 -8.04 8.02
C LYS A 17 16.04 -7.38 6.76
N VAL A 18 17.22 -6.77 6.85
CA VAL A 18 17.92 -6.18 5.71
C VAL A 18 19.01 -7.14 5.24
N ARG A 19 18.86 -7.65 4.01
CA ARG A 19 19.82 -8.61 3.42
C ARG A 19 21.01 -7.88 2.82
N LYS A 20 22.03 -8.68 2.41
CA LYS A 20 23.21 -8.14 1.72
C LYS A 20 22.79 -7.23 0.55
N GLU A 21 23.54 -6.17 0.36
CA GLU A 21 23.45 -5.29 -0.81
C GLU A 21 23.54 -6.09 -2.11
N PHE A 22 22.66 -5.77 -3.06
CA PHE A 22 22.68 -6.39 -4.40
C PHE A 22 22.89 -5.36 -5.53
N SER A 23 22.78 -4.07 -5.22
CA SER A 23 23.02 -2.98 -6.17
C SER A 23 23.44 -1.72 -5.42
N ALA A 24 24.30 -0.93 -5.99
CA ALA A 24 24.77 0.31 -5.42
C ALA A 24 24.95 1.40 -6.49
N SER A 25 24.89 2.64 -6.03
CA SER A 25 25.34 3.84 -6.74
C SER A 25 26.30 4.62 -5.83
N SER A 26 26.82 5.73 -6.31
CA SER A 26 27.61 6.66 -5.48
C SER A 26 26.78 7.28 -4.35
N GLN A 27 25.45 7.30 -4.47
CA GLN A 27 24.55 8.02 -3.56
C GLN A 27 23.71 7.12 -2.65
N TYR A 28 23.43 5.87 -3.04
CA TYR A 28 22.63 4.93 -2.26
C TYR A 28 23.03 3.48 -2.50
N THR A 29 22.51 2.59 -1.67
CA THR A 29 22.57 1.12 -1.82
C THR A 29 21.18 0.54 -1.90
N LYS A 30 21.02 -0.64 -2.55
CA LYS A 30 19.77 -1.40 -2.59
C LYS A 30 19.92 -2.74 -1.90
N HIS A 31 18.95 -3.05 -1.06
CA HIS A 31 18.89 -4.27 -0.28
C HIS A 31 17.56 -4.98 -0.47
N ARG A 32 17.56 -6.30 -0.51
CA ARG A 32 16.32 -7.04 -0.29
C ARG A 32 15.99 -7.01 1.19
N VAL A 33 14.70 -6.85 1.48
CA VAL A 33 14.20 -6.86 2.87
C VAL A 33 13.08 -7.87 3.02
N SER A 34 12.80 -8.23 4.27
CA SER A 34 11.59 -8.93 4.66
C SER A 34 11.21 -8.50 6.07
N TYR A 35 9.93 -8.58 6.38
CA TYR A 35 9.38 -8.29 7.70
C TYR A 35 8.13 -9.15 7.94
N GLU A 36 7.74 -9.30 9.20
CA GLU A 36 6.51 -9.99 9.60
C GLU A 36 5.33 -8.99 9.61
N SER A 37 4.20 -9.38 9.02
CA SER A 37 2.94 -8.63 9.00
C SER A 37 1.76 -9.58 9.04
N GLY A 38 0.94 -9.50 10.10
CA GLY A 38 -0.26 -10.32 10.24
C GLY A 38 -0.01 -11.84 10.15
N GLY A 39 1.15 -12.30 10.61
CA GLY A 39 1.57 -13.72 10.56
C GLY A 39 2.12 -14.16 9.19
N LEU A 40 2.32 -13.23 8.26
CA LEU A 40 2.94 -13.48 6.96
C LEU A 40 4.31 -12.80 6.89
N THR A 41 5.27 -13.44 6.24
CA THR A 41 6.53 -12.81 5.84
C THR A 41 6.32 -12.05 4.54
N ILE A 42 6.51 -10.72 4.58
CA ILE A 42 6.40 -9.86 3.40
C ILE A 42 7.79 -9.46 2.93
N SER A 43 8.05 -9.60 1.64
CA SER A 43 9.30 -9.18 1.01
C SER A 43 9.24 -7.76 0.46
N GLY A 44 10.41 -7.20 0.19
CA GLY A 44 10.51 -5.87 -0.41
C GLY A 44 11.92 -5.49 -0.80
N ILE A 45 12.06 -4.24 -1.24
CA ILE A 45 13.35 -3.60 -1.53
C ILE A 45 13.49 -2.36 -0.67
N MET A 46 14.65 -2.23 -0.01
CA MET A 46 15.06 -1.01 0.65
C MET A 46 16.14 -0.32 -0.18
N VAL A 47 15.90 0.94 -0.52
CA VAL A 47 16.91 1.85 -1.04
C VAL A 47 17.38 2.72 0.11
N LYS A 48 18.66 2.60 0.47
CA LYS A 48 19.27 3.30 1.61
C LYS A 48 20.26 4.33 1.10
N PRO A 49 20.10 5.64 1.39
CA PRO A 49 21.09 6.67 1.09
C PRO A 49 22.47 6.34 1.70
N ARG A 50 23.53 6.82 1.09
CA ARG A 50 24.88 6.82 1.70
C ARG A 50 24.91 7.78 2.90
N GLY A 51 25.70 7.44 3.89
CA GLY A 51 25.84 8.23 5.12
C GLY A 51 25.27 7.55 6.35
N LYS A 52 25.27 8.30 7.46
CA LYS A 52 24.92 7.75 8.79
C LYS A 52 23.43 7.79 9.09
N GLY A 53 22.68 8.75 8.54
CA GLY A 53 21.29 8.99 8.90
C GLY A 53 21.16 9.72 10.25
N PRO A 54 20.01 9.67 10.95
CA PRO A 54 18.81 8.94 10.51
C PRO A 54 18.15 9.56 9.28
N PHE A 55 17.64 8.73 8.40
CA PHE A 55 16.92 9.13 7.18
C PHE A 55 15.43 8.91 7.33
N PRO A 56 14.57 9.87 6.93
CA PRO A 56 13.13 9.63 6.84
C PRO A 56 12.82 8.49 5.87
N VAL A 57 11.75 7.78 6.16
CA VAL A 57 11.35 6.59 5.40
C VAL A 57 10.12 6.89 4.56
N VAL A 58 10.13 6.45 3.30
CA VAL A 58 8.94 6.47 2.45
C VAL A 58 8.58 5.03 2.08
N VAL A 59 7.46 4.56 2.59
CA VAL A 59 6.86 3.27 2.23
C VAL A 59 6.20 3.41 0.87
N LEU A 60 6.54 2.54 -0.08
CA LEU A 60 6.04 2.58 -1.45
C LEU A 60 5.03 1.47 -1.70
N ALA A 61 3.80 1.85 -1.99
CA ALA A 61 2.66 0.98 -2.31
C ALA A 61 2.40 0.99 -3.83
N HIS A 62 2.87 -0.04 -4.55
CA HIS A 62 2.84 -0.08 -6.02
C HIS A 62 1.44 -0.33 -6.61
N GLY A 63 1.26 0.04 -7.89
CA GLY A 63 0.06 -0.25 -8.67
C GLY A 63 -0.08 -1.74 -8.99
N TYR A 64 -1.20 -2.13 -9.60
CA TYR A 64 -1.40 -3.53 -10.01
C TYR A 64 -0.33 -3.98 -11.00
N ILE A 65 0.30 -5.09 -10.66
CA ILE A 65 1.17 -5.89 -11.53
C ILE A 65 0.79 -7.33 -11.28
N ASN A 66 0.71 -8.13 -12.33
CA ASN A 66 0.37 -9.56 -12.18
C ASN A 66 1.39 -10.24 -11.26
N PRO A 67 0.96 -10.87 -10.14
CA PRO A 67 1.86 -11.54 -9.20
C PRO A 67 2.78 -12.59 -9.82
N ASP A 68 2.32 -13.29 -10.87
CA ASP A 68 3.08 -14.34 -11.54
C ASP A 68 4.28 -13.80 -12.35
N THR A 69 4.23 -12.54 -12.75
CA THR A 69 5.28 -11.88 -13.54
C THR A 69 6.00 -10.77 -12.78
N TYR A 70 5.56 -10.52 -11.53
CA TYR A 70 6.13 -9.49 -10.69
C TYR A 70 7.54 -9.87 -10.22
N TRP A 71 8.45 -8.91 -10.27
CA TRP A 71 9.75 -8.99 -9.63
C TRP A 71 9.91 -7.91 -8.55
N SER A 72 10.60 -8.24 -7.47
CA SER A 72 10.71 -7.41 -6.27
C SER A 72 11.20 -5.99 -6.58
N GLY A 73 10.44 -5.00 -6.11
CA GLY A 73 10.72 -3.58 -6.35
C GLY A 73 10.21 -3.03 -7.68
N GLN A 74 9.43 -3.79 -8.45
CA GLN A 74 8.86 -3.32 -9.71
C GLN A 74 7.79 -2.23 -9.49
N GLY A 75 7.74 -1.26 -10.40
CA GLY A 75 6.67 -0.26 -10.42
C GLY A 75 7.07 1.14 -9.94
N PHE A 76 8.11 1.27 -9.09
CA PHE A 76 8.55 2.54 -8.52
C PHE A 76 10.06 2.82 -8.72
N ARG A 77 10.65 2.37 -9.81
CA ARG A 77 12.10 2.48 -10.03
C ARG A 77 12.62 3.93 -10.02
N ARG A 78 11.85 4.87 -10.58
CA ARG A 78 12.21 6.30 -10.62
C ARG A 78 12.12 6.93 -9.25
N GLU A 79 11.06 6.65 -8.53
CA GLU A 79 10.82 7.14 -7.18
C GLU A 79 11.84 6.58 -6.19
N GLN A 80 12.18 5.30 -6.30
CA GLN A 80 13.25 4.68 -5.52
C GLN A 80 14.60 5.38 -5.75
N ASP A 81 14.94 5.66 -7.03
CA ASP A 81 16.20 6.35 -7.38
C ASP A 81 16.19 7.77 -6.84
N TRP A 82 15.10 8.50 -7.07
CA TRP A 82 14.98 9.89 -6.60
C TRP A 82 15.06 9.98 -5.06
N LEU A 83 14.31 9.17 -4.35
CA LEU A 83 14.31 9.16 -2.88
C LEU A 83 15.70 8.84 -2.32
N GLY A 84 16.35 7.80 -2.84
CA GLY A 84 17.70 7.42 -2.43
C GLY A 84 18.75 8.50 -2.66
N ARG A 85 18.63 9.29 -3.73
CA ARG A 85 19.51 10.42 -4.04
C ARG A 85 19.25 11.64 -3.15
N ASN A 86 18.02 11.78 -2.67
CA ASN A 86 17.59 12.96 -1.91
C ASN A 86 17.51 12.71 -0.39
N GLY A 87 18.18 11.67 0.11
CA GLY A 87 18.31 11.46 1.54
C GLY A 87 17.12 10.76 2.20
N TYR A 88 16.25 10.09 1.44
CA TYR A 88 15.15 9.28 1.96
C TYR A 88 15.44 7.79 1.80
N VAL A 89 15.11 7.01 2.80
CA VAL A 89 15.00 5.56 2.63
C VAL A 89 13.69 5.27 1.90
N ALA A 90 13.76 4.57 0.76
CA ALA A 90 12.57 4.05 0.11
C ALA A 90 12.39 2.57 0.50
N LEU A 91 11.28 2.26 1.17
CA LEU A 91 10.89 0.90 1.51
C LEU A 91 9.75 0.45 0.59
N HIS A 92 10.12 -0.24 -0.48
CA HIS A 92 9.16 -0.75 -1.47
C HIS A 92 8.60 -2.10 -1.01
N VAL A 93 7.30 -2.15 -0.75
CA VAL A 93 6.57 -3.36 -0.34
C VAL A 93 6.20 -4.18 -1.57
N ASP A 94 6.53 -5.48 -1.58
CA ASP A 94 6.14 -6.39 -2.67
C ASP A 94 4.67 -6.85 -2.55
N TYR A 95 4.06 -6.72 -1.38
CA TYR A 95 2.78 -7.29 -0.96
C TYR A 95 2.77 -8.83 -0.85
N ARG A 96 1.79 -9.36 -0.08
CA ARG A 96 1.47 -10.81 -0.10
C ARG A 96 1.17 -11.28 -1.52
N ASN A 97 1.44 -12.52 -1.81
CA ASN A 97 1.31 -13.15 -3.13
C ASN A 97 2.35 -12.70 -4.19
N HIS A 98 3.17 -11.68 -3.93
CA HIS A 98 4.16 -11.17 -4.87
C HIS A 98 5.59 -11.57 -4.49
N ALA A 99 6.43 -11.76 -5.49
CA ALA A 99 7.86 -12.09 -5.35
C ALA A 99 8.12 -13.20 -4.31
N ARG A 100 8.76 -12.86 -3.18
CA ARG A 100 9.13 -13.79 -2.11
C ARG A 100 8.24 -13.69 -0.87
N SER A 101 7.19 -12.90 -0.93
CA SER A 101 6.21 -12.82 0.13
C SER A 101 5.38 -14.08 0.25
N ASP A 102 4.93 -14.36 1.45
CA ASP A 102 4.00 -15.45 1.71
C ASP A 102 2.69 -15.31 0.94
N LYS A 103 1.97 -16.42 0.80
CA LYS A 103 0.75 -16.50 0.00
C LYS A 103 -0.50 -16.39 0.88
N ASP A 104 -1.45 -15.59 0.41
CA ASP A 104 -2.81 -15.53 0.91
C ASP A 104 -3.79 -15.72 -0.26
N PRO A 105 -4.27 -16.95 -0.49
CA PRO A 105 -5.16 -17.25 -1.62
C PRO A 105 -6.51 -16.55 -1.54
N LYS A 106 -6.90 -16.01 -0.36
CA LYS A 106 -8.17 -15.31 -0.17
C LYS A 106 -8.08 -13.81 -0.44
N ASN A 107 -6.87 -13.27 -0.62
CA ASN A 107 -6.65 -11.83 -0.71
C ASN A 107 -7.42 -11.17 -1.87
N ASP A 108 -7.48 -11.78 -3.05
CA ASP A 108 -8.24 -11.21 -4.18
C ASP A 108 -9.76 -11.22 -3.94
N VAL A 109 -10.29 -12.27 -3.32
CA VAL A 109 -11.72 -12.34 -2.93
C VAL A 109 -12.03 -11.31 -1.84
N SER A 110 -11.08 -11.03 -0.95
CA SER A 110 -11.16 -9.95 0.06
C SER A 110 -10.92 -8.55 -0.53
N LEU A 111 -11.04 -8.38 -1.85
CA LEU A 111 -10.80 -7.12 -2.57
C LEU A 111 -9.43 -6.49 -2.24
N ARG A 112 -8.44 -7.34 -1.97
CA ARG A 112 -7.03 -7.00 -1.71
C ARG A 112 -6.79 -6.16 -0.45
N LEU A 113 -7.70 -6.24 0.52
CA LEU A 113 -7.55 -5.52 1.80
C LEU A 113 -6.26 -5.90 2.54
N GLY A 114 -5.75 -7.12 2.34
CA GLY A 114 -4.48 -7.57 2.89
C GLY A 114 -3.26 -6.75 2.44
N TYR A 115 -3.31 -6.09 1.29
CA TYR A 115 -2.21 -5.21 0.87
C TYR A 115 -2.06 -3.97 1.78
N ALA A 116 -3.17 -3.46 2.32
CA ALA A 116 -3.12 -2.39 3.31
C ALA A 116 -2.50 -2.88 4.63
N GLU A 117 -2.80 -4.11 5.05
CA GLU A 117 -2.13 -4.73 6.22
C GLU A 117 -0.62 -4.85 5.99
N ASP A 118 -0.18 -5.25 4.78
CA ASP A 118 1.23 -5.38 4.45
C ASP A 118 1.97 -4.04 4.50
N VAL A 119 1.31 -2.95 4.09
CA VAL A 119 1.87 -1.59 4.11
C VAL A 119 1.92 -1.04 5.54
N ILE A 120 0.89 -1.26 6.35
CA ILE A 120 0.88 -0.94 7.79
C ILE A 120 2.01 -1.72 8.49
N GLY A 121 2.11 -3.01 8.23
CA GLY A 121 3.17 -3.86 8.80
C GLY A 121 4.58 -3.40 8.43
N ALA A 122 4.77 -2.83 7.22
CA ALA A 122 6.06 -2.26 6.82
C ALA A 122 6.45 -1.05 7.68
N ALA A 123 5.51 -0.14 7.94
CA ALA A 123 5.75 1.02 8.79
C ALA A 123 6.03 0.62 10.24
N LEU A 124 5.19 -0.26 10.81
CA LEU A 124 5.39 -0.78 12.16
C LEU A 124 6.70 -1.55 12.32
N ALA A 125 7.14 -2.29 11.29
CA ALA A 125 8.43 -2.96 11.31
C ALA A 125 9.63 -2.00 11.24
N VAL A 126 9.46 -0.82 10.62
CA VAL A 126 10.44 0.27 10.69
C VAL A 126 10.49 0.84 12.10
N GLU A 127 9.35 1.11 12.73
CA GLU A 127 9.26 1.62 14.10
C GLU A 127 9.89 0.66 15.12
N ASP A 128 9.62 -0.64 14.99
CA ASP A 128 10.15 -1.70 15.86
C ASP A 128 11.66 -1.97 15.65
N SER A 129 12.22 -1.52 14.53
CA SER A 129 13.60 -1.85 14.15
C SER A 129 14.65 -1.12 14.98
N GLU A 130 15.82 -1.76 15.18
CA GLU A 130 16.98 -1.17 15.84
C GLU A 130 17.94 -0.46 14.86
N PHE A 131 17.58 -0.30 13.59
CA PHE A 131 18.44 0.31 12.59
C PHE A 131 18.57 1.83 12.81
N ARG A 132 19.68 2.27 13.37
CA ARG A 132 19.96 3.69 13.71
C ARG A 132 19.96 4.65 12.52
N TYR A 133 20.05 4.15 11.29
CA TYR A 133 19.98 4.96 10.09
C TYR A 133 18.54 5.24 9.62
N LEU A 134 17.53 4.65 10.24
CA LEU A 134 16.11 4.93 9.98
C LEU A 134 15.59 5.98 10.98
N ASP A 135 14.96 7.04 10.47
CA ASP A 135 14.18 7.94 11.30
C ASP A 135 12.79 7.32 11.52
N ARG A 136 12.62 6.62 12.62
CA ARG A 136 11.41 5.89 12.99
C ARG A 136 10.22 6.79 13.31
N ASN A 137 10.47 8.11 13.47
CA ASN A 137 9.42 9.11 13.72
C ASN A 137 9.10 9.93 12.46
N LYS A 138 9.59 9.51 11.29
CA LYS A 138 9.33 10.17 10.00
C LYS A 138 9.10 9.12 8.93
N ILE A 139 7.87 8.58 8.90
CA ILE A 139 7.45 7.53 7.98
C ILE A 139 6.30 8.06 7.12
N ALA A 140 6.54 8.25 5.83
CA ALA A 140 5.52 8.64 4.88
C ALA A 140 5.09 7.46 4.00
N LEU A 141 3.87 7.54 3.46
CA LEU A 141 3.32 6.56 2.54
C LEU A 141 3.13 7.17 1.14
N LEU A 142 3.65 6.51 0.10
CA LEU A 142 3.40 6.89 -1.28
C LEU A 142 2.73 5.74 -2.03
N GLY A 143 1.50 5.95 -2.49
CA GLY A 143 0.72 4.96 -3.23
C GLY A 143 0.38 5.41 -4.65
N ARG A 144 0.54 4.51 -5.65
CA ARG A 144 0.19 4.76 -7.04
C ARG A 144 -0.86 3.79 -7.55
N SER A 145 -1.86 4.29 -8.30
CA SER A 145 -2.91 3.47 -8.92
C SER A 145 -3.62 2.60 -7.87
N MET A 146 -3.60 1.26 -7.99
CA MET A 146 -4.07 0.34 -6.95
C MET A 146 -3.43 0.65 -5.59
N GLY A 147 -2.12 0.93 -5.56
CA GLY A 147 -1.40 1.32 -4.34
C GLY A 147 -1.89 2.62 -3.70
N GLY A 148 -2.48 3.53 -4.49
CA GLY A 148 -3.19 4.70 -3.94
C GLY A 148 -4.46 4.31 -3.19
N GLY A 149 -5.23 3.36 -3.71
CA GLY A 149 -6.36 2.77 -3.01
C GLY A 149 -5.95 2.03 -1.74
N VAL A 150 -4.83 1.27 -1.80
CA VAL A 150 -4.20 0.62 -0.63
C VAL A 150 -3.79 1.65 0.42
N ALA A 151 -3.23 2.79 0.01
CA ALA A 151 -2.87 3.86 0.92
C ALA A 151 -4.07 4.40 1.68
N PHE A 152 -5.19 4.70 1.02
CA PHE A 152 -6.41 5.14 1.69
C PHE A 152 -7.00 4.06 2.63
N GLN A 153 -6.89 2.79 2.27
CA GLN A 153 -7.27 1.70 3.18
C GLN A 153 -6.37 1.67 4.43
N ALA A 154 -5.04 1.79 4.25
CA ALA A 154 -4.10 1.80 5.37
C ALA A 154 -4.34 2.96 6.34
N LEU A 155 -4.56 4.18 5.83
CA LEU A 155 -4.84 5.37 6.63
C LEU A 155 -6.11 5.23 7.47
N VAL A 156 -7.18 4.62 6.94
CA VAL A 156 -8.41 4.41 7.71
C VAL A 156 -8.32 3.23 8.68
N MET A 157 -7.55 2.18 8.33
CA MET A 157 -7.39 0.99 9.17
C MET A 157 -6.52 1.27 10.38
N GLN A 158 -5.40 1.99 10.21
CA GLN A 158 -4.44 2.30 11.26
C GLN A 158 -4.01 3.77 11.19
N PRO A 159 -4.84 4.71 11.68
CA PRO A 159 -4.47 6.14 11.75
C PRO A 159 -3.24 6.36 12.60
N GLY A 160 -2.42 7.34 12.23
CA GLY A 160 -1.24 7.76 12.98
C GLY A 160 0.02 6.90 12.79
N VAL A 161 -0.05 5.83 11.97
CA VAL A 161 1.14 5.01 11.66
C VAL A 161 2.04 5.68 10.61
N PHE A 162 1.49 6.62 9.87
CA PHE A 162 2.23 7.44 8.90
C PHE A 162 2.15 8.92 9.27
N ASP A 163 3.23 9.68 9.06
CA ASP A 163 3.24 11.13 9.29
C ASP A 163 2.61 11.92 8.13
N ALA A 164 2.59 11.35 6.94
CA ALA A 164 1.99 11.93 5.74
C ALA A 164 1.75 10.86 4.68
N ALA A 165 0.81 11.14 3.77
CA ALA A 165 0.59 10.27 2.62
C ALA A 165 0.55 11.06 1.30
N ILE A 166 1.04 10.41 0.24
CA ILE A 166 0.95 10.90 -1.15
C ILE A 166 0.25 9.82 -1.96
N THR A 167 -0.81 10.18 -2.67
CA THR A 167 -1.46 9.29 -3.63
C THR A 167 -1.36 9.84 -5.04
N TYR A 168 -0.93 8.99 -5.96
CA TYR A 168 -0.69 9.35 -7.35
C TYR A 168 -1.53 8.49 -8.28
N ALA A 169 -2.39 9.13 -9.09
CA ALA A 169 -3.30 8.46 -10.02
C ALA A 169 -4.05 7.29 -9.36
N SER A 170 -4.61 7.52 -8.16
CA SER A 170 -5.22 6.49 -7.32
C SER A 170 -6.46 5.88 -7.95
N THR A 171 -6.72 4.62 -7.66
CA THR A 171 -8.01 3.98 -7.88
C THR A 171 -9.09 4.63 -7.02
N SER A 172 -10.38 4.31 -7.28
CA SER A 172 -11.48 4.81 -6.47
C SER A 172 -11.35 4.36 -5.01
N THR A 173 -11.77 5.23 -4.10
CA THR A 173 -11.94 4.91 -2.67
C THR A 173 -13.27 4.21 -2.39
N LEU A 174 -14.09 3.95 -3.43
CA LEU A 174 -15.26 3.08 -3.39
C LEU A 174 -14.92 1.71 -3.99
N ALA A 175 -15.09 0.66 -3.20
CA ALA A 175 -14.82 -0.72 -3.60
C ALA A 175 -15.65 -1.16 -4.82
N ALA A 176 -16.90 -0.70 -4.90
CA ALA A 176 -17.81 -1.00 -6.01
C ALA A 176 -17.29 -0.51 -7.37
N ASP A 177 -16.67 0.68 -7.43
CA ASP A 177 -16.10 1.23 -8.66
C ASP A 177 -14.96 0.34 -9.17
N ASN A 178 -14.02 0.00 -8.28
CA ASN A 178 -12.87 -0.84 -8.58
C ASN A 178 -13.31 -2.24 -9.01
N PHE A 179 -14.29 -2.83 -8.31
CA PHE A 179 -14.85 -4.12 -8.67
C PHE A 179 -15.47 -4.08 -10.07
N ASN A 180 -16.35 -3.10 -10.35
CA ASN A 180 -17.04 -3.01 -11.63
C ASN A 180 -16.06 -2.77 -12.79
N LYS A 181 -15.00 -1.98 -12.56
CA LYS A 181 -14.04 -1.63 -13.62
C LYS A 181 -13.08 -2.77 -13.94
N TRP A 182 -12.56 -3.46 -12.92
CA TRP A 182 -11.47 -4.43 -13.15
C TRP A 182 -11.80 -5.85 -12.69
N THR A 183 -12.35 -6.03 -11.48
CA THR A 183 -12.44 -7.36 -10.85
C THR A 183 -13.61 -8.19 -11.37
N ARG A 184 -14.72 -7.56 -11.72
CA ARG A 184 -15.95 -8.24 -12.15
C ARG A 184 -15.72 -9.27 -13.26
N ASN A 185 -14.89 -8.93 -14.23
CA ASN A 185 -14.59 -9.76 -15.41
C ASN A 185 -13.35 -10.63 -15.26
N MET A 186 -12.68 -10.61 -14.10
CA MET A 186 -11.54 -11.49 -13.80
C MET A 186 -12.06 -12.85 -13.34
N TYR A 187 -12.05 -13.84 -14.23
CA TYR A 187 -12.44 -15.20 -13.87
C TYR A 187 -11.26 -15.95 -13.20
N PRO A 188 -11.47 -16.70 -12.08
CA PRO A 188 -12.75 -16.93 -11.36
C PRO A 188 -13.07 -15.89 -10.28
N VAL A 189 -12.16 -14.94 -9.99
CA VAL A 189 -12.22 -14.02 -8.86
C VAL A 189 -13.52 -13.20 -8.84
N GLY A 190 -13.94 -12.63 -9.97
CA GLY A 190 -15.17 -11.83 -10.04
C GLY A 190 -16.42 -12.62 -9.61
N LYS A 191 -16.50 -13.90 -10.01
CA LYS A 191 -17.57 -14.82 -9.60
C LYS A 191 -17.51 -15.11 -8.09
N GLN A 192 -16.32 -15.37 -7.55
CA GLN A 192 -16.11 -15.65 -6.13
C GLN A 192 -16.50 -14.45 -5.26
N VAL A 193 -16.13 -13.23 -5.68
CA VAL A 193 -16.53 -11.98 -5.00
C VAL A 193 -18.06 -11.82 -5.00
N LEU A 194 -18.72 -12.03 -6.15
CA LEU A 194 -20.17 -11.95 -6.22
C LEU A 194 -20.89 -13.02 -5.39
N THR A 195 -20.32 -14.21 -5.29
CA THR A 195 -20.83 -15.27 -4.42
C THR A 195 -20.68 -14.91 -2.94
N ALA A 196 -19.54 -14.31 -2.55
CA ALA A 196 -19.26 -13.98 -1.16
C ALA A 196 -20.04 -12.76 -0.66
N TYR A 197 -20.23 -11.74 -1.51
CA TYR A 197 -20.72 -10.43 -1.08
C TYR A 197 -22.00 -9.96 -1.80
N GLY A 198 -22.41 -10.66 -2.85
CA GLY A 198 -23.45 -10.20 -3.76
C GLY A 198 -22.99 -9.03 -4.64
N SER A 199 -23.87 -8.53 -5.48
CA SER A 199 -23.53 -7.37 -6.32
C SER A 199 -23.63 -6.06 -5.53
N PRO A 200 -22.91 -4.99 -5.94
CA PRO A 200 -23.01 -3.66 -5.31
C PRO A 200 -24.45 -3.14 -5.24
N ARG A 201 -25.25 -3.40 -6.28
CA ARG A 201 -26.65 -2.98 -6.34
C ARG A 201 -27.57 -3.75 -5.36
N LYS A 202 -27.32 -5.05 -5.15
CA LYS A 202 -28.14 -5.89 -4.25
C LYS A 202 -27.76 -5.73 -2.78
N ASN A 203 -26.47 -5.54 -2.49
CA ASN A 203 -25.93 -5.46 -1.13
C ASN A 203 -25.12 -4.17 -0.92
N PRO A 204 -25.69 -2.97 -1.11
CA PRO A 204 -24.92 -1.72 -1.07
C PRO A 204 -24.17 -1.52 0.26
N LYS A 205 -24.76 -1.93 1.38
CA LYS A 205 -24.15 -1.80 2.71
C LYS A 205 -22.83 -2.55 2.86
N VAL A 206 -22.74 -3.76 2.31
CA VAL A 206 -21.50 -4.57 2.30
C VAL A 206 -20.39 -3.86 1.51
N TRP A 207 -20.74 -3.28 0.35
CA TRP A 207 -19.79 -2.56 -0.48
C TRP A 207 -19.38 -1.21 0.10
N GLN A 208 -20.24 -0.55 0.85
CA GLN A 208 -19.91 0.63 1.66
C GLN A 208 -18.86 0.25 2.72
N ASP A 209 -19.08 -0.85 3.45
CA ASP A 209 -18.20 -1.36 4.48
C ASP A 209 -16.80 -1.83 3.97
N MET A 210 -16.67 -2.05 2.67
CA MET A 210 -15.41 -2.35 1.98
C MET A 210 -14.73 -1.11 1.39
N SER A 211 -15.33 0.06 1.50
CA SER A 211 -14.91 1.30 0.84
C SER A 211 -14.28 2.25 1.85
N SER A 212 -13.00 2.59 1.70
CA SER A 212 -12.28 3.48 2.62
C SER A 212 -12.94 4.85 2.77
N ARG A 213 -13.64 5.34 1.74
CA ARG A 213 -14.32 6.63 1.74
C ARG A 213 -15.27 6.82 2.93
N TYR A 214 -15.99 5.80 3.32
CA TYR A 214 -16.95 5.88 4.44
C TYR A 214 -16.30 5.95 5.83
N PHE A 215 -14.98 5.85 5.88
CA PHE A 215 -14.19 5.87 7.12
C PHE A 215 -13.18 7.02 7.16
N PHE A 216 -13.30 8.01 6.28
CA PHE A 216 -12.35 9.11 6.16
C PHE A 216 -12.28 10.02 7.39
N SER A 217 -13.31 10.03 8.24
CA SER A 217 -13.25 10.70 9.55
C SER A 217 -12.13 10.15 10.47
N ARG A 218 -11.56 9.01 10.13
CA ARG A 218 -10.43 8.40 10.87
C ARG A 218 -9.06 8.86 10.34
N VAL A 219 -8.99 9.44 9.15
CA VAL A 219 -7.72 9.89 8.57
C VAL A 219 -7.26 11.14 9.30
N THR A 220 -6.10 11.06 9.92
CA THR A 220 -5.50 12.15 10.72
C THR A 220 -4.29 12.76 10.01
N GLU A 221 -3.75 12.06 9.04
CA GLU A 221 -2.54 12.42 8.32
C GLU A 221 -2.82 13.44 7.22
N PRO A 222 -1.90 14.40 6.96
CA PRO A 222 -1.96 15.20 5.76
C PRO A 222 -1.79 14.33 4.51
N VAL A 223 -2.71 14.49 3.53
CA VAL A 223 -2.73 13.72 2.29
C VAL A 223 -2.57 14.62 1.08
N LEU A 224 -1.53 14.36 0.27
CA LEU A 224 -1.36 14.99 -1.04
C LEU A 224 -1.93 14.06 -2.13
N ILE A 225 -2.92 14.54 -2.88
CA ILE A 225 -3.51 13.82 -4.01
C ILE A 225 -3.00 14.41 -5.32
N ILE A 226 -2.33 13.60 -6.14
CA ILE A 226 -1.83 13.96 -7.47
C ILE A 226 -2.56 13.12 -8.51
N HIS A 227 -3.17 13.75 -9.52
CA HIS A 227 -3.91 13.03 -10.55
C HIS A 227 -3.88 13.75 -11.89
N GLY A 228 -3.66 13.00 -12.96
CA GLY A 228 -3.67 13.54 -14.31
C GLY A 228 -5.11 13.77 -14.81
N THR A 229 -5.38 14.95 -15.38
CA THR A 229 -6.72 15.28 -15.90
C THR A 229 -7.15 14.46 -17.12
N LYS A 230 -6.22 13.76 -17.78
CA LYS A 230 -6.45 12.90 -18.94
C LYS A 230 -6.18 11.42 -18.65
N ASP A 231 -6.19 11.02 -17.36
CA ASP A 231 -6.00 9.63 -16.97
C ASP A 231 -7.17 8.76 -17.47
N GLN A 232 -6.87 7.80 -18.35
CA GLN A 232 -7.86 6.89 -18.92
C GLN A 232 -8.05 5.62 -18.08
N SER A 233 -7.12 5.34 -17.18
CA SER A 233 -7.15 4.18 -16.32
C SER A 233 -7.91 4.46 -15.03
N CYS A 234 -7.52 5.51 -14.30
CA CYS A 234 -8.17 5.95 -13.09
C CYS A 234 -8.85 7.30 -13.35
N ASP A 235 -10.17 7.34 -13.31
CA ASP A 235 -10.93 8.54 -13.63
C ASP A 235 -10.62 9.67 -12.64
N ILE A 236 -10.35 10.88 -13.16
CA ILE A 236 -10.09 12.09 -12.35
C ILE A 236 -11.27 12.41 -11.39
N SER A 237 -12.49 12.02 -11.74
CA SER A 237 -13.65 12.21 -10.85
C SER A 237 -13.51 11.49 -9.53
N TRP A 238 -12.81 10.36 -9.51
CA TRP A 238 -12.52 9.62 -8.28
C TRP A 238 -11.60 10.40 -7.33
N ALA A 239 -10.56 11.02 -7.88
CA ALA A 239 -9.65 11.85 -7.08
C ALA A 239 -10.37 13.10 -6.54
N ARG A 240 -11.19 13.76 -7.37
CA ARG A 240 -12.01 14.91 -6.95
C ARG A 240 -13.00 14.54 -5.85
N ALA A 241 -13.71 13.41 -5.99
CA ALA A 241 -14.64 12.93 -4.99
C ALA A 241 -13.92 12.52 -3.68
N THR A 242 -12.74 11.90 -3.78
CA THR A 242 -11.89 11.58 -2.62
C THR A 242 -11.42 12.83 -1.89
N HIS A 243 -10.95 13.85 -2.63
CA HIS A 243 -10.52 15.12 -2.05
C HIS A 243 -11.67 15.83 -1.33
N LYS A 244 -12.85 15.89 -1.97
CA LYS A 244 -14.05 16.51 -1.36
C LYS A 244 -14.45 15.85 -0.05
N GLU A 245 -14.30 14.53 0.06
CA GLU A 245 -14.72 13.79 1.25
C GLU A 245 -13.69 13.85 2.39
N LEU A 246 -12.44 14.22 2.09
CA LEU A 246 -11.38 14.43 3.08
C LEU A 246 -11.38 15.84 3.69
N GLN A 247 -12.14 16.76 3.15
CA GLN A 247 -12.33 18.15 3.65
C GLN A 247 -13.44 18.23 4.70
#